data_bdc20ae9aeaab78d634df50777ee7e7e
#
_entry.id   bdc20ae9aeaab78d634df50777ee7e7e
#
_cell.length_a   1.000
_cell.length_b   1.000
_cell.length_c   1.000
_cell.angle_alpha   90.00
_cell.angle_beta   90.00
_cell.angle_gamma   90.00
#
_symmetry.space_group_name_H-M   'P 1'
#
loop_
_entity.id
_entity.type
_entity.pdbx_description
1 polymer ?
#
loop_
_entity_poly.entity_id
_entity_poly.type
_entity_poly.pdbx_seq_one_letter_code
_entity_poly.pdbx_strand_id
1 'polypeptide(L)'
;MTTALRIPREILDIEVAELLRAIPGYKTLGELIQINPHSLGEAGKLDYLAALDRQESWICALKQEALVAIAGEVADETGGIFGAVDDEEREDVATALRLSPTAAQNRIDVARVLVGHLPNTISALATGEISAAHATVIAKETATAIRNGL
;
A
#
# COMPACT_ATOMS: atom_id res chain seq x y z
N MET A 1 23.05 -24.31 -30.99
CA MET A 1 21.86 -23.55 -30.59
C MET A 1 21.28 -24.15 -29.31
N THR A 2 21.38 -23.44 -28.21
CA THR A 2 20.76 -23.88 -26.96
C THR A 2 19.26 -23.53 -27.05
N THR A 3 18.43 -24.56 -27.22
CA THR A 3 16.97 -24.36 -27.08
C THR A 3 16.70 -24.08 -25.61
N ALA A 4 16.32 -22.84 -25.28
CA ALA A 4 15.91 -22.50 -23.93
C ALA A 4 14.74 -23.44 -23.57
N LEU A 5 14.87 -24.19 -22.48
CA LEU A 5 13.81 -25.01 -21.92
C LEU A 5 12.66 -24.07 -21.55
N ARG A 6 11.57 -24.14 -22.33
CA ARG A 6 10.38 -23.37 -22.06
C ARG A 6 9.64 -24.03 -20.90
N ILE A 7 9.52 -23.31 -19.76
CA ILE A 7 8.76 -23.80 -18.61
C ILE A 7 7.29 -23.93 -19.05
N PRO A 8 6.65 -25.11 -18.84
CA PRO A 8 5.25 -25.29 -19.16
C PRO A 8 4.36 -24.25 -18.47
N ARG A 9 3.34 -23.78 -19.19
CA ARG A 9 2.38 -22.78 -18.70
C ARG A 9 1.72 -23.21 -17.39
N GLU A 10 1.36 -24.47 -17.28
CA GLU A 10 0.72 -25.03 -16.07
C GLU A 10 1.60 -24.93 -14.83
N ILE A 11 2.90 -25.12 -14.98
CA ILE A 11 3.88 -24.99 -13.88
C ILE A 11 4.01 -23.52 -13.46
N LEU A 12 4.05 -22.60 -14.41
CA LEU A 12 4.08 -21.16 -14.13
C LEU A 12 2.80 -20.70 -13.43
N ASP A 13 1.64 -21.19 -13.84
CA ASP A 13 0.36 -20.86 -13.21
C ASP A 13 0.32 -21.33 -11.74
N ILE A 14 0.85 -22.51 -11.44
CA ILE A 14 0.98 -23.02 -10.06
C ILE A 14 1.93 -22.14 -9.24
N GLU A 15 3.07 -21.79 -9.79
CA GLU A 15 4.06 -20.90 -9.14
C GLU A 15 3.43 -19.56 -8.78
N VAL A 16 2.70 -18.94 -9.71
CA VAL A 16 2.00 -17.66 -9.47
C VAL A 16 0.92 -17.82 -8.40
N ALA A 17 0.18 -18.92 -8.39
CA ALA A 17 -0.82 -19.17 -7.35
C ALA A 17 -0.19 -19.29 -5.95
N GLU A 18 1.00 -19.85 -5.86
CA GLU A 18 1.77 -19.91 -4.60
C GLU A 18 2.26 -18.52 -4.18
N LEU A 19 2.77 -17.72 -5.13
CA LEU A 19 3.20 -16.35 -4.87
C LEU A 19 2.05 -15.43 -4.45
N LEU A 20 0.85 -15.66 -4.96
CA LEU A 20 -0.36 -14.96 -4.54
C LEU A 20 -0.67 -15.21 -3.05
N ARG A 21 -0.42 -16.42 -2.55
CA ARG A 21 -0.66 -16.78 -1.14
C ARG A 21 0.49 -16.38 -0.22
N ALA A 22 1.67 -16.15 -0.77
CA ALA A 22 2.84 -15.76 -0.01
C ALA A 22 2.67 -14.36 0.61
N ILE A 23 3.36 -14.13 1.72
CA ILE A 23 3.39 -12.81 2.34
C ILE A 23 4.02 -11.81 1.36
N PRO A 24 3.39 -10.66 1.10
CA PRO A 24 3.98 -9.62 0.28
C PRO A 24 5.30 -9.12 0.87
N GLY A 25 6.22 -8.74 0.00
CA GLY A 25 7.51 -8.24 0.40
C GLY A 25 8.53 -8.33 -0.74
N TYR A 26 9.75 -7.94 -0.47
CA TYR A 26 10.81 -7.88 -1.48
C TYR A 26 11.09 -9.24 -2.14
N LYS A 27 11.01 -10.34 -1.38
CA LYS A 27 11.27 -11.68 -1.89
C LYS A 27 10.18 -12.12 -2.88
N THR A 28 8.92 -12.00 -2.49
CA THR A 28 7.78 -12.35 -3.33
C THR A 28 7.72 -11.47 -4.57
N LEU A 29 7.93 -10.17 -4.41
CA LEU A 29 7.99 -9.23 -5.54
C LEU A 29 9.13 -9.59 -6.49
N GLY A 30 10.31 -9.93 -5.96
CA GLY A 30 11.47 -10.34 -6.74
C GLY A 30 11.20 -11.58 -7.59
N GLU A 31 10.45 -12.54 -7.09
CA GLU A 31 10.04 -13.74 -7.84
C GLU A 31 8.98 -13.40 -8.90
N LEU A 32 8.00 -12.56 -8.58
CA LEU A 32 6.96 -12.12 -9.51
C LEU A 32 7.54 -11.39 -10.73
N ILE A 33 8.51 -10.51 -10.55
CA ILE A 33 9.08 -9.74 -11.65
C ILE A 33 9.90 -10.60 -12.63
N GLN A 34 10.29 -11.83 -12.25
CA GLN A 34 10.95 -12.77 -13.14
C GLN A 34 9.97 -13.48 -14.08
N ILE A 35 8.68 -13.43 -13.82
CA ILE A 35 7.65 -14.10 -14.59
C ILE A 35 7.14 -13.17 -15.69
N ASN A 36 7.12 -13.66 -16.92
CA ASN A 36 6.47 -12.96 -18.02
C ASN A 36 4.95 -13.28 -17.98
N PRO A 37 4.08 -12.31 -17.72
CA PRO A 37 2.64 -12.56 -17.62
C PRO A 37 2.04 -13.09 -18.94
N HIS A 38 2.64 -12.78 -20.09
CA HIS A 38 2.18 -13.29 -21.38
C HIS A 38 2.40 -14.80 -21.54
N SER A 39 3.24 -15.40 -20.72
CA SER A 39 3.49 -16.85 -20.71
C SER A 39 2.52 -17.63 -19.84
N LEU A 40 1.61 -16.96 -19.13
CA LEU A 40 0.64 -17.56 -18.21
C LEU A 40 -0.67 -17.94 -18.91
N GLY A 41 -1.39 -18.89 -18.34
CA GLY A 41 -2.78 -19.17 -18.67
C GLY A 41 -3.70 -18.06 -18.17
N GLU A 42 -4.99 -18.12 -18.49
CA GLU A 42 -5.97 -17.07 -18.09
C GLU A 42 -6.07 -16.94 -16.56
N ALA A 43 -6.16 -18.05 -15.86
CA ALA A 43 -6.20 -18.07 -14.39
C ALA A 43 -4.89 -17.53 -13.80
N GLY A 44 -3.74 -17.94 -14.35
CA GLY A 44 -2.43 -17.46 -13.92
C GLY A 44 -2.23 -15.97 -14.12
N LYS A 45 -2.76 -15.40 -15.19
CA LYS A 45 -2.73 -13.94 -15.42
C LYS A 45 -3.51 -13.16 -14.38
N LEU A 46 -4.67 -13.66 -13.99
CA LEU A 46 -5.48 -13.04 -12.94
C LEU A 46 -4.81 -13.16 -11.56
N ASP A 47 -4.26 -14.32 -11.25
CA ASP A 47 -3.50 -14.54 -10.01
C ASP A 47 -2.27 -13.63 -9.96
N TYR A 48 -1.58 -13.46 -11.08
CA TYR A 48 -0.43 -12.56 -11.21
C TYR A 48 -0.81 -11.11 -10.92
N LEU A 49 -1.91 -10.64 -11.51
CA LEU A 49 -2.44 -9.31 -11.26
C LEU A 49 -2.81 -9.12 -9.77
N ALA A 50 -3.51 -10.09 -9.19
CA ALA A 50 -3.87 -10.06 -7.78
C ALA A 50 -2.64 -10.09 -6.85
N ALA A 51 -1.61 -10.85 -7.20
CA ALA A 51 -0.36 -10.88 -6.45
C ALA A 51 0.36 -9.54 -6.48
N LEU A 52 0.40 -8.86 -7.63
CA LEU A 52 0.95 -7.51 -7.75
C LEU A 52 0.15 -6.49 -6.94
N ASP A 53 -1.18 -6.58 -6.93
CA ASP A 53 -2.04 -5.71 -6.12
C ASP A 53 -1.73 -5.84 -4.62
N ARG A 54 -1.48 -7.06 -4.15
CA ARG A 54 -1.02 -7.29 -2.77
C ARG A 54 0.35 -6.67 -2.50
N GLN A 55 1.26 -6.67 -3.47
CA GLN A 55 2.55 -5.98 -3.35
C GLN A 55 2.37 -4.47 -3.27
N GLU A 56 1.43 -3.89 -4.03
CA GLU A 56 1.08 -2.48 -3.93
C GLU A 56 0.58 -2.12 -2.53
N SER A 57 -0.24 -2.98 -1.92
CA SER A 57 -0.73 -2.80 -0.55
C SER A 57 0.42 -2.76 0.45
N TRP A 58 1.38 -3.67 0.33
CA TRP A 58 2.58 -3.67 1.15
C TRP A 58 3.40 -2.39 0.99
N ILE A 59 3.64 -1.96 -0.25
CA ILE A 59 4.35 -0.71 -0.53
C ILE A 59 3.55 0.49 0.02
N CYS A 60 2.22 0.46 -0.11
CA CYS A 60 1.36 1.49 0.45
C CYS A 60 1.53 1.61 1.97
N ALA A 61 1.60 0.50 2.68
CA ALA A 61 1.83 0.51 4.13
C ALA A 61 3.18 1.18 4.47
N LEU A 62 4.24 0.86 3.74
CA LEU A 62 5.55 1.52 3.89
C LEU A 62 5.46 3.03 3.64
N LYS A 63 4.68 3.45 2.64
CA LYS A 63 4.48 4.87 2.33
C LYS A 63 3.76 5.61 3.43
N GLN A 64 2.80 4.97 4.12
CA GLN A 64 2.12 5.59 5.26
C GLN A 64 3.11 5.90 6.39
N GLU A 65 3.99 4.96 6.71
CA GLU A 65 5.04 5.18 7.71
C GLU A 65 6.00 6.30 7.28
N ALA A 66 6.39 6.33 6.01
CA ALA A 66 7.26 7.38 5.47
C ALA A 66 6.60 8.77 5.56
N LEU A 67 5.31 8.88 5.25
CA LEU A 67 4.57 10.13 5.37
C LEU A 67 4.53 10.64 6.82
N VAL A 68 4.28 9.74 7.77
CA VAL A 68 4.30 10.11 9.20
C VAL A 68 5.71 10.48 9.67
N ALA A 69 6.74 9.81 9.16
CA ALA A 69 8.12 10.17 9.46
C ALA A 69 8.49 11.59 9.01
N ILE A 70 7.91 12.05 7.90
CA ILE A 70 8.12 13.41 7.38
C ILE A 70 7.27 14.43 8.14
N ALA A 71 5.96 14.19 8.21
CA ALA A 71 4.99 15.15 8.75
C ALA A 71 4.84 15.11 10.28
N GLY A 72 5.38 14.09 10.91
CA GLY A 72 5.21 13.84 12.33
C GLY A 72 3.85 13.26 12.70
N GLU A 73 3.80 12.62 13.85
CA GLU A 73 2.52 12.24 14.46
C GLU A 73 1.81 13.49 14.96
N VAL A 74 0.48 13.44 15.02
CA VAL A 74 -0.27 14.53 15.65
C VAL A 74 -0.05 14.45 17.16
N ALA A 75 0.94 15.17 17.64
CA ALA A 75 1.13 15.40 19.05
C ALA A 75 0.32 16.64 19.46
N ASP A 76 -0.99 16.50 19.51
CA ASP A 76 -1.83 17.58 19.99
C ASP A 76 -2.44 17.18 21.33
N GLU A 77 -2.10 17.90 22.37
CA GLU A 77 -2.71 17.79 23.70
C GLU A 77 -4.23 18.07 23.66
N THR A 78 -4.72 18.65 22.56
CA THR A 78 -6.15 18.91 22.33
C THR A 78 -6.87 17.78 21.61
N GLY A 79 -6.18 16.68 21.28
CA GLY A 79 -6.76 15.48 20.65
C GLY A 79 -7.16 15.65 19.20
N GLY A 80 -6.68 16.67 18.52
CA GLY A 80 -6.94 16.87 17.09
C GLY A 80 -6.13 15.93 16.22
N ILE A 81 -6.82 15.08 15.45
CA ILE A 81 -6.20 14.22 14.41
C ILE A 81 -5.62 15.08 13.27
N PHE A 82 -6.01 16.34 13.20
CA PHE A 82 -5.72 17.28 12.14
C PHE A 82 -4.84 18.44 12.60
N GLY A 83 -3.81 18.14 13.40
CA GLY A 83 -2.79 19.14 13.69
C GLY A 83 -2.22 19.70 12.39
N ALA A 84 -2.00 21.01 12.33
CA ALA A 84 -1.44 21.64 11.16
C ALA A 84 -0.11 20.96 10.78
N VAL A 85 -0.02 20.48 9.56
CA VAL A 85 1.26 20.11 8.96
C VAL A 85 1.97 21.42 8.67
N ASP A 86 3.26 21.50 8.93
CA ASP A 86 4.07 22.62 8.51
C ASP A 86 3.94 22.77 6.99
N ASP A 87 3.75 23.99 6.53
CA ASP A 87 3.58 24.29 5.10
C ASP A 87 4.77 23.77 4.28
N GLU A 88 5.99 23.83 4.82
CA GLU A 88 7.20 23.34 4.17
C GLU A 88 7.12 21.80 3.96
N GLU A 89 6.75 21.04 4.99
CA GLU A 89 6.64 19.58 4.90
C GLU A 89 5.55 19.15 3.91
N ARG A 90 4.41 19.86 3.91
CA ARG A 90 3.34 19.61 2.94
C ARG A 90 3.79 19.87 1.51
N GLU A 91 4.51 20.97 1.25
CA GLU A 91 5.06 21.30 -0.04
C GLU A 91 6.11 20.28 -0.50
N ASP A 92 6.95 19.80 0.41
CA ASP A 92 7.94 18.75 0.13
C ASP A 92 7.26 17.44 -0.28
N VAL A 93 6.23 17.03 0.45
CA VAL A 93 5.43 15.84 0.09
C VAL A 93 4.73 16.03 -1.25
N ALA A 94 4.13 17.20 -1.49
CA ALA A 94 3.47 17.52 -2.75
C ALA A 94 4.45 17.41 -3.93
N THR A 95 5.64 17.95 -3.78
CA THR A 95 6.69 17.88 -4.80
C THR A 95 7.16 16.44 -5.02
N ALA A 96 7.46 15.71 -3.95
CA ALA A 96 7.95 14.33 -4.02
C ALA A 96 6.94 13.39 -4.70
N LEU A 97 5.67 13.56 -4.41
CA LEU A 97 4.59 12.72 -4.94
C LEU A 97 3.91 13.29 -6.20
N ARG A 98 4.34 14.45 -6.67
CA ARG A 98 3.74 15.17 -7.83
C ARG A 98 2.25 15.44 -7.63
N LEU A 99 1.89 15.90 -6.44
CA LEU A 99 0.53 16.19 -6.03
C LEU A 99 0.33 17.69 -5.83
N SER A 100 -0.92 18.12 -5.84
CA SER A 100 -1.27 19.45 -5.33
C SER A 100 -1.06 19.50 -3.80
N PRO A 101 -0.87 20.68 -3.20
CA PRO A 101 -0.76 20.83 -1.76
C PRO A 101 -1.97 20.24 -1.00
N THR A 102 -3.18 20.39 -1.53
CA THR A 102 -4.40 19.81 -0.96
C THR A 102 -4.38 18.29 -0.99
N ALA A 103 -3.96 17.69 -2.11
CA ALA A 103 -3.84 16.24 -2.22
C ALA A 103 -2.74 15.69 -1.30
N ALA A 104 -1.63 16.41 -1.15
CA ALA A 104 -0.57 16.06 -0.20
C ALA A 104 -1.08 16.08 1.23
N GLN A 105 -1.83 17.12 1.62
CA GLN A 105 -2.46 17.22 2.94
C GLN A 105 -3.37 16.02 3.21
N ASN A 106 -4.21 15.64 2.24
CA ASN A 106 -5.10 14.48 2.37
C ASN A 106 -4.30 13.18 2.58
N ARG A 107 -3.20 13.00 1.88
CA ARG A 107 -2.32 11.83 2.07
C ARG A 107 -1.71 11.78 3.45
N ILE A 108 -1.26 12.91 3.96
CA ILE A 108 -0.70 13.03 5.31
C ILE A 108 -1.77 12.73 6.36
N ASP A 109 -2.97 13.28 6.21
CA ASP A 109 -4.08 13.06 7.14
C ASP A 109 -4.45 11.57 7.21
N VAL A 110 -4.57 10.90 6.08
CA VAL A 110 -4.83 9.45 6.01
C VAL A 110 -3.72 8.67 6.70
N ALA A 111 -2.46 9.00 6.43
CA ALA A 111 -1.31 8.32 7.01
C ALA A 111 -1.31 8.43 8.54
N ARG A 112 -1.59 9.62 9.07
CA ARG A 112 -1.66 9.86 10.52
C ARG A 112 -2.76 9.04 11.20
N VAL A 113 -3.93 8.91 10.56
CA VAL A 113 -5.01 8.09 11.08
C VAL A 113 -4.64 6.61 11.05
N LEU A 114 -4.10 6.11 9.95
CA LEU A 114 -3.72 4.71 9.80
C LEU A 114 -2.62 4.32 10.80
N VAL A 115 -1.54 5.06 10.84
CA VAL A 115 -0.38 4.74 11.68
C VAL A 115 -0.68 5.00 13.16
N GLY A 116 -1.37 6.09 13.47
CA GLY A 116 -1.60 6.52 14.85
C GLY A 116 -2.80 5.86 15.54
N HIS A 117 -3.84 5.50 14.80
CA HIS A 117 -5.12 5.05 15.38
C HIS A 117 -5.59 3.68 14.91
N LEU A 118 -5.08 3.15 13.81
CA LEU A 118 -5.58 1.94 13.17
C LEU A 118 -4.48 0.89 12.95
N PRO A 119 -3.84 0.39 14.02
CA PRO A 119 -2.73 -0.57 13.90
C PRO A 119 -3.12 -1.86 13.18
N ASN A 120 -4.35 -2.36 13.37
CA ASN A 120 -4.82 -3.56 12.70
C ASN A 120 -5.07 -3.32 11.20
N THR A 121 -5.55 -2.13 10.84
CA THR A 121 -5.78 -1.75 9.44
C THR A 121 -4.46 -1.60 8.69
N ILE A 122 -3.48 -0.93 9.28
CA ILE A 122 -2.15 -0.80 8.65
C ILE A 122 -1.46 -2.16 8.52
N SER A 123 -1.64 -3.04 9.49
CA SER A 123 -1.13 -4.43 9.43
C SER A 123 -1.79 -5.23 8.30
N ALA A 124 -3.10 -5.14 8.15
CA ALA A 124 -3.83 -5.79 7.06
C ALA A 124 -3.40 -5.26 5.68
N LEU A 125 -3.12 -3.96 5.59
CA LEU A 125 -2.57 -3.35 4.38
C LEU A 125 -1.16 -3.89 4.09
N ALA A 126 -0.31 -3.99 5.10
CA ALA A 126 1.06 -4.49 4.97
C ALA A 126 1.12 -5.96 4.53
N THR A 127 0.15 -6.77 4.92
CA THR A 127 0.05 -8.19 4.54
C THR A 127 -0.77 -8.41 3.26
N GLY A 128 -1.29 -7.36 2.65
CA GLY A 128 -2.07 -7.44 1.43
C GLY A 128 -3.48 -8.00 1.59
N GLU A 129 -4.01 -8.03 2.81
CA GLU A 129 -5.39 -8.47 3.08
C GLU A 129 -6.42 -7.44 2.61
N ILE A 130 -6.06 -6.17 2.65
CA ILE A 130 -6.88 -5.07 2.13
C ILE A 130 -6.10 -4.24 1.12
N SER A 131 -6.82 -3.56 0.24
CA SER A 131 -6.23 -2.64 -0.73
C SER A 131 -5.98 -1.25 -0.13
N ALA A 132 -5.13 -0.46 -0.81
CA ALA A 132 -4.92 0.94 -0.45
C ALA A 132 -6.22 1.75 -0.45
N ALA A 133 -7.12 1.48 -1.40
CA ALA A 133 -8.43 2.14 -1.47
C ALA A 133 -9.29 1.82 -0.24
N HIS A 134 -9.35 0.56 0.18
CA HIS A 134 -10.05 0.16 1.40
C HIS A 134 -9.48 0.85 2.65
N ALA A 135 -8.17 0.83 2.80
CA ALA A 135 -7.50 1.49 3.92
C ALA A 135 -7.82 2.99 3.97
N THR A 136 -7.85 3.66 2.82
CA THR A 136 -8.19 5.08 2.73
C THR A 136 -9.63 5.35 3.17
N VAL A 137 -10.58 4.51 2.75
CA VAL A 137 -12.01 4.64 3.17
C VAL A 137 -12.13 4.45 4.68
N ILE A 138 -11.51 3.41 5.23
CA ILE A 138 -11.52 3.14 6.68
C ILE A 138 -10.93 4.32 7.44
N ALA A 139 -9.82 4.89 7.00
CA ALA A 139 -9.18 6.03 7.63
C ALA A 139 -10.09 7.28 7.63
N LYS A 140 -10.73 7.57 6.51
CA LYS A 140 -11.65 8.72 6.38
C LYS A 140 -12.89 8.58 7.24
N GLU A 141 -13.50 7.40 7.28
CA GLU A 141 -14.65 7.12 8.14
C GLU A 141 -14.28 7.21 9.62
N THR A 142 -13.12 6.67 10.00
CA THR A 142 -12.61 6.77 11.38
C THR A 142 -12.36 8.23 11.77
N ALA A 143 -11.73 9.01 10.91
CA ALA A 143 -11.48 10.43 11.15
C ALA A 143 -12.78 11.20 11.34
N THR A 144 -13.82 10.89 10.56
CA THR A 144 -15.15 11.47 10.70
C THR A 144 -15.79 11.09 12.04
N ALA A 145 -15.70 9.83 12.42
CA ALA A 145 -16.22 9.34 13.70
C ALA A 145 -15.55 10.04 14.89
N ILE A 146 -14.23 10.17 14.86
CA ILE A 146 -13.48 10.86 15.92
C ILE A 146 -13.88 12.34 16.01
N ARG A 147 -14.05 13.04 14.89
CA ARG A 147 -14.53 14.43 14.89
C ARG A 147 -15.92 14.58 15.51
N ASN A 148 -16.76 13.57 15.33
CA ASN A 148 -18.12 13.56 15.88
C ASN A 148 -18.20 13.05 17.32
N GLY A 149 -17.06 12.82 17.97
CA GLY A 149 -17.00 12.39 19.38
C GLY A 149 -17.32 10.91 19.61
N LEU A 150 -17.16 10.10 18.60
CA LEU A 150 -17.39 8.65 18.69
C LEU A 150 -16.12 7.87 19.02
#